data_f97d75be2ec213eba6f7e55ee478c91b
#
_entry.id   f97d75be2ec213eba6f7e55ee478c91b
#
_cell.length_a   1.000
_cell.length_b   1.000
_cell.length_c   1.000
_cell.angle_alpha   90.00
_cell.angle_beta   90.00
_cell.angle_gamma   90.00
#
_symmetry.space_group_name_H-M   'P 1'
#
loop_
_entity.id
_entity.type
_entity.pdbx_description
1 polymer ?
#
loop_
_entity_poly.entity_id
_entity_poly.type
_entity_poly.pdbx_seq_one_letter_code
_entity_poly.pdbx_strand_id
1 'polypeptide(L)'
;RYVIPNGSAARIDNGQLIDIIPNELNFKAGDTLTVVNHDSADHFVSVTQIPAGETVTYTFPSPGVFDGACTVHPRGAVRIEVT
;
A
#
# COMPACT_ATOMS: atom_id res chain seq x y z
N ARG A 1 -4.76 -0.29 -9.11
CA ARG A 1 -4.28 1.05 -8.77
C ARG A 1 -5.00 1.57 -7.53
N TYR A 2 -4.23 2.04 -6.57
CA TYR A 2 -4.77 2.62 -5.34
C TYR A 2 -4.29 4.06 -5.19
N VAL A 3 -5.15 4.90 -4.62
CA VAL A 3 -4.84 6.31 -4.37
C VAL A 3 -4.94 6.57 -2.87
N ILE A 4 -3.88 7.12 -2.29
CA ILE A 4 -3.85 7.54 -0.89
C ILE A 4 -4.23 9.03 -0.85
N PRO A 5 -5.40 9.38 -0.29
CA PRO A 5 -5.84 10.78 -0.27
C PRO A 5 -4.98 11.65 0.65
N ASN A 6 -4.94 12.94 0.35
CA ASN A 6 -4.31 13.91 1.22
C ASN A 6 -4.97 13.91 2.61
N GLY A 7 -4.16 13.99 3.66
CA GLY A 7 -4.63 13.98 5.03
C GLY A 7 -4.78 12.58 5.65
N SER A 8 -4.40 11.52 4.95
CA SER A 8 -4.52 10.15 5.46
C SER A 8 -3.73 9.93 6.74
N ALA A 9 -2.47 10.39 6.81
CA ALA A 9 -1.65 10.26 8.01
C ALA A 9 -2.27 11.00 9.20
N ALA A 10 -2.82 12.20 8.99
CA ALA A 10 -3.48 12.96 10.04
C ALA A 10 -4.73 12.25 10.57
N ARG A 11 -5.48 11.58 9.70
CA ARG A 11 -6.64 10.78 10.11
C ARG A 11 -6.22 9.58 10.96
N ILE A 12 -5.15 8.90 10.56
CA ILE A 12 -4.60 7.78 11.33
C ILE A 12 -4.15 8.25 12.70
N ASP A 13 -3.44 9.37 12.78
CA ASP A 13 -2.98 9.96 14.05
C ASP A 13 -4.15 10.37 14.96
N ASN A 14 -5.29 10.72 14.39
CA ASN A 14 -6.52 11.03 15.13
C ASN A 14 -7.34 9.80 15.51
N GLY A 15 -6.83 8.61 15.26
CA GLY A 15 -7.50 7.35 15.59
C GLY A 15 -8.57 6.93 14.61
N GLN A 16 -8.66 7.58 13.45
CA GLN A 16 -9.61 7.17 12.40
C GLN A 16 -9.08 5.94 11.66
N LEU A 17 -9.97 5.01 11.38
CA LEU A 17 -9.64 3.83 10.58
C LEU A 17 -9.70 4.20 9.10
N ILE A 18 -8.62 3.88 8.39
CA ILE A 18 -8.52 4.10 6.94
C ILE A 18 -8.38 2.75 6.25
N ASP A 19 -9.25 2.48 5.30
CA ASP A 19 -9.28 1.24 4.54
C ASP A 19 -9.16 1.56 3.04
N ILE A 20 -7.95 1.88 2.61
CA ILE A 20 -7.65 2.24 1.22
C ILE A 20 -7.19 1.00 0.45
N ILE A 21 -6.35 0.17 1.06
CA ILE A 21 -5.80 -1.04 0.47
C ILE A 21 -6.30 -2.24 1.28
N PRO A 22 -6.85 -3.29 0.63
CA PRO A 22 -7.26 -4.49 1.35
C PRO A 22 -6.08 -5.14 2.09
N ASN A 23 -6.38 -5.88 3.16
CA ASN A 23 -5.34 -6.58 3.92
C ASN A 23 -4.73 -7.76 3.16
N GLU A 24 -5.35 -8.17 2.06
CA GLU A 24 -4.85 -9.24 1.19
C GLU A 24 -4.99 -8.84 -0.26
N LEU A 25 -3.90 -8.95 -1.01
CA LEU A 25 -3.84 -8.68 -2.44
C LEU A 25 -3.36 -9.93 -3.16
N ASN A 26 -4.02 -10.26 -4.28
CA ASN A 26 -3.67 -11.41 -5.10
C ASN A 26 -3.29 -10.93 -6.50
N PHE A 27 -2.09 -11.30 -6.94
CA PHE A 27 -1.56 -10.99 -8.27
C PHE A 27 -1.06 -12.24 -8.96
N LYS A 28 -0.84 -12.13 -10.26
CA LYS A 28 -0.09 -13.12 -11.05
C LYS A 28 1.31 -12.57 -11.30
N ALA A 29 2.27 -13.46 -11.48
CA ALA A 29 3.62 -13.07 -11.86
C ALA A 29 3.59 -12.19 -13.11
N GLY A 30 4.28 -11.06 -13.07
CA GLY A 30 4.26 -10.04 -14.12
C GLY A 30 3.23 -8.92 -13.92
N ASP A 31 2.31 -9.06 -12.96
CA ASP A 31 1.36 -8.00 -12.63
C ASP A 31 2.04 -6.84 -11.91
N THR A 32 1.41 -5.68 -11.98
CA THR A 32 1.92 -4.47 -11.35
C THR A 32 0.96 -3.94 -10.28
N LEU A 33 1.55 -3.39 -9.22
CA LEU A 33 0.84 -2.62 -8.21
C LEU A 33 1.24 -1.15 -8.36
N THR A 34 0.26 -0.28 -8.58
CA THR A 34 0.49 1.17 -8.65
C THR A 34 -0.21 1.85 -7.49
N VAL A 35 0.54 2.63 -6.73
CA VAL A 35 0.01 3.42 -5.62
C VAL A 35 0.37 4.89 -5.83
N VAL A 36 -0.66 5.73 -5.80
CA VAL A 36 -0.52 7.19 -5.91
C VAL A 36 -0.67 7.78 -4.52
N ASN A 37 0.36 8.44 -4.02
CA ASN A 37 0.34 9.04 -2.70
C ASN A 37 0.12 10.55 -2.81
N HIS A 38 -1.09 10.99 -2.51
CA HIS A 38 -1.44 12.43 -2.44
C HIS A 38 -1.27 13.00 -1.04
N ASP A 39 -0.83 12.20 -0.08
CA ASP A 39 -0.61 12.67 1.27
C ASP A 39 0.73 13.42 1.39
N SER A 40 0.86 14.19 2.44
CA SER A 40 2.10 14.89 2.80
C SER A 40 3.08 14.01 3.57
N ALA A 41 2.70 12.79 3.90
CA ALA A 41 3.53 11.81 4.60
C ALA A 41 3.86 10.64 3.69
N ASP A 42 5.03 10.02 3.93
CA ASP A 42 5.40 8.76 3.29
C ASP A 42 4.53 7.63 3.81
N HIS A 43 4.21 6.68 2.95
CA HIS A 43 3.47 5.48 3.32
C HIS A 43 4.20 4.22 2.88
N PHE A 44 3.82 3.08 3.45
CA PHE A 44 4.38 1.78 3.11
C PHE A 44 3.28 0.80 2.73
N VAL A 45 3.54 0.02 1.72
CA VAL A 45 2.70 -1.13 1.34
C VAL A 45 3.62 -2.32 1.16
N SER A 46 3.63 -3.23 2.16
CA SER A 46 4.55 -4.36 2.21
C SER A 46 6.01 -3.92 2.14
N VAL A 47 6.75 -4.34 1.12
CA VAL A 47 8.15 -4.01 0.93
C VAL A 47 8.37 -2.69 0.20
N THR A 48 7.29 -2.01 -0.19
CA THR A 48 7.37 -0.83 -1.05
C THR A 48 7.13 0.44 -0.25
N GLN A 49 8.10 1.35 -0.28
CA GLN A 49 7.93 2.69 0.25
C GLN A 49 7.33 3.60 -0.82
N ILE A 50 6.33 4.37 -0.45
CA ILE A 50 5.65 5.31 -1.34
C ILE A 50 5.85 6.71 -0.77
N PRO A 51 6.83 7.46 -1.30
CA PRO A 51 7.11 8.81 -0.80
C PRO A 51 5.95 9.77 -0.98
N ALA A 52 5.89 10.78 -0.11
CA ALA A 52 4.86 11.80 -0.16
C ALA A 52 4.80 12.47 -1.53
N GLY A 53 3.61 12.59 -2.09
CA GLY A 53 3.36 13.26 -3.36
C GLY A 53 3.79 12.47 -4.60
N GLU A 54 4.24 11.22 -4.45
CA GLU A 54 4.73 10.43 -5.56
C GLU A 54 3.81 9.26 -5.93
N THR A 55 4.00 8.77 -7.15
CA THR A 55 3.38 7.55 -7.65
C THR A 55 4.44 6.48 -7.79
N VAL A 56 4.20 5.32 -7.19
CA VAL A 56 5.12 4.18 -7.25
C VAL A 56 4.42 3.01 -7.93
N THR A 57 5.09 2.42 -8.90
CA THR A 57 4.65 1.20 -9.57
C THR A 57 5.65 0.09 -9.28
N TYR A 58 5.15 -1.02 -8.73
CA TYR A 58 5.95 -2.19 -8.43
C TYR A 58 5.48 -3.37 -9.27
N THR A 59 6.42 -4.03 -9.94
CA THR A 59 6.15 -5.23 -10.73
C THR A 59 6.58 -6.47 -9.96
N PHE A 60 5.71 -7.46 -9.87
CA PHE A 60 6.01 -8.74 -9.22
C PHE A 60 6.55 -9.73 -10.26
N PRO A 61 7.87 -9.93 -10.34
CA PRO A 61 8.46 -10.72 -11.43
C PRO A 61 8.28 -12.23 -11.28
N SER A 62 8.03 -12.71 -10.07
CA SER A 62 7.92 -14.15 -9.78
C SER A 62 6.90 -14.44 -8.69
N PRO A 63 6.38 -15.70 -8.64
CA PRO A 63 5.45 -16.09 -7.58
C PRO A 63 6.09 -16.03 -6.19
N GLY A 64 5.25 -15.79 -5.19
CA GLY A 64 5.66 -15.73 -3.79
C GLY A 64 4.63 -15.06 -2.91
N VAL A 65 4.91 -15.03 -1.61
CA VAL A 65 4.09 -14.36 -0.62
C VAL A 65 4.92 -13.25 0.01
N PHE A 66 4.39 -12.04 0.00
CA PHE A 66 5.04 -10.87 0.55
C PHE A 66 4.17 -10.27 1.64
N ASP A 67 4.52 -10.55 2.89
CA ASP A 67 3.87 -9.94 4.05
C ASP A 67 4.65 -8.71 4.48
N GLY A 68 3.95 -7.67 4.91
CA GLY A 68 4.62 -6.48 5.39
C GLY A 68 3.67 -5.45 5.96
N ALA A 69 4.23 -4.29 6.32
CA ALA A 69 3.46 -3.19 6.85
C ALA A 69 2.63 -2.52 5.77
N CYS A 70 1.44 -2.05 6.15
CA CYS A 70 0.63 -1.18 5.31
C CYS A 70 0.11 -0.04 6.17
N THR A 71 0.64 1.16 5.96
CA THR A 71 0.30 2.32 6.78
C THR A 71 -1.11 2.86 6.49
N VAL A 72 -1.75 2.40 5.42
CA VAL A 72 -3.09 2.83 5.00
C VAL A 72 -4.14 1.74 5.16
N HIS A 73 -3.90 0.79 6.04
CA HIS A 73 -4.86 -0.23 6.41
C HIS A 73 -5.07 -0.22 7.93
N PRO A 74 -6.32 -0.43 8.43
CA PRO A 74 -6.60 -0.41 9.87
C PRO A 74 -5.76 -1.38 10.70
N ARG A 75 -5.37 -2.50 10.13
CA ARG A 75 -4.53 -3.51 10.78
C ARG A 75 -3.04 -3.19 10.73
N GLY A 76 -2.64 -2.21 9.93
CA GLY A 76 -1.23 -1.87 9.73
C GLY A 76 -0.41 -2.93 9.00
N ALA A 77 -1.05 -3.90 8.36
CA ALA A 77 -0.37 -4.99 7.67
C ALA A 77 -1.11 -5.39 6.38
N VAL A 78 -0.36 -5.89 5.42
CA VAL A 78 -0.89 -6.40 4.16
C VAL A 78 -0.18 -7.69 3.77
N ARG A 79 -0.93 -8.62 3.22
CA ARG A 79 -0.39 -9.84 2.61
C ARG A 79 -0.58 -9.77 1.10
N ILE A 80 0.50 -9.92 0.36
CA ILE A 80 0.49 -9.95 -1.09
C ILE A 80 0.87 -11.35 -1.54
N GLU A 81 -0.05 -12.02 -2.24
CA GLU A 81 0.17 -13.35 -2.79
C GLU A 81 0.28 -13.23 -4.31
N VAL A 82 1.39 -13.72 -4.85
CA VAL A 82 1.68 -13.72 -6.29
C VAL A 82 1.72 -15.15 -6.77
N THR A 83 0.91 -15.48 -7.74
CA THR A 83 0.82 -16.83 -8.35
C THR A 83 1.31 -16.84 -9.84
#